data_876c238b8b9b2fd3112239b54b8495a6
#
_entry.id   876c238b8b9b2fd3112239b54b8495a6
#
_cell.length_a   1.000
_cell.length_b   1.000
_cell.length_c   1.000
_cell.angle_alpha   90.00
_cell.angle_beta   90.00
_cell.angle_gamma   90.00
#
_symmetry.space_group_name_H-M   'P 1'
#
loop_
_entity.id
_entity.type
_entity.pdbx_description
1 polymer ?
#
loop_
_entity_poly.entity_id
_entity_poly.type
_entity_poly.pdbx_seq_one_letter_code
_entity_poly.pdbx_strand_id
1 'polypeptide(L)'
;MSALLANLEPAARSRMMRQLAQELRRTQQQNIRMQRNPDGSSYEPRRVTARSKKGRIKRQMFTKLRTTKYLKTAASADSASVQFEGKVQRIARVHHYGLRDRVSRKGPEVRYAERRLLGIAEKEQSFIFYTLISWLQEKGGLHK
;
A
#
# COMPACT_ATOMS: atom_id res chain seq x y z
N MET A 1 -6.68 -9.42 21.69
CA MET A 1 -6.46 -8.10 21.08
C MET A 1 -7.76 -7.31 20.92
N SER A 2 -8.78 -7.88 20.30
CA SER A 2 -10.05 -7.15 20.09
C SER A 2 -10.75 -6.75 21.39
N ALA A 3 -10.65 -7.58 22.44
CA ALA A 3 -11.22 -7.23 23.75
C ALA A 3 -10.55 -6.00 24.38
N LEU A 4 -9.24 -5.85 24.19
CA LEU A 4 -8.50 -4.68 24.67
C LEU A 4 -8.89 -3.44 23.87
N LEU A 5 -9.03 -3.55 22.57
CA LEU A 5 -9.47 -2.44 21.72
C LEU A 5 -10.88 -1.99 22.09
N ALA A 6 -11.78 -2.93 22.40
CA ALA A 6 -13.15 -2.62 22.77
C ALA A 6 -13.25 -1.83 24.09
N ASN A 7 -12.23 -1.91 24.95
CA ASN A 7 -12.20 -1.18 26.20
C ASN A 7 -11.72 0.27 26.06
N LEU A 8 -11.22 0.65 24.90
CA LEU A 8 -10.82 2.02 24.62
C LEU A 8 -12.02 2.83 24.15
N GLU A 9 -12.02 4.12 24.47
CA GLU A 9 -13.02 5.03 23.95
C GLU A 9 -12.95 5.09 22.43
N PRO A 10 -14.11 5.19 21.75
CA PRO A 10 -14.13 5.22 20.28
C PRO A 10 -13.23 6.27 19.66
N ALA A 11 -13.14 7.47 20.27
CA ALA A 11 -12.26 8.52 19.79
C ALA A 11 -10.79 8.13 19.86
N ALA A 12 -10.37 7.49 20.94
CA ALA A 12 -9.00 7.01 21.11
C ALA A 12 -8.68 5.91 20.09
N ARG A 13 -9.62 4.97 19.89
CA ARG A 13 -9.46 3.92 18.90
C ARG A 13 -9.33 4.49 17.49
N SER A 14 -10.15 5.47 17.15
CA SER A 14 -10.12 6.11 15.84
C SER A 14 -8.77 6.78 15.57
N ARG A 15 -8.20 7.44 16.58
CA ARG A 15 -6.87 8.04 16.47
C ARG A 15 -5.79 6.98 16.23
N MET A 16 -5.85 5.88 16.96
CA MET A 16 -4.91 4.77 16.79
C MET A 16 -5.01 4.18 15.39
N MET A 17 -6.23 3.94 14.93
CA MET A 17 -6.43 3.38 13.58
C MET A 17 -5.97 4.33 12.49
N ARG A 18 -6.15 5.62 12.68
CA ARG A 18 -5.66 6.63 11.74
C ARG A 18 -4.14 6.63 11.64
N GLN A 19 -3.46 6.57 12.79
CA GLN A 19 -2.00 6.48 12.82
C GLN A 19 -1.51 5.20 12.18
N LEU A 20 -2.18 4.08 12.47
CA LEU A 20 -1.85 2.80 11.86
C LEU A 20 -1.99 2.85 10.33
N ALA A 21 -3.08 3.42 9.83
CA ALA A 21 -3.30 3.56 8.40
C ALA A 21 -2.19 4.39 7.75
N GLN A 22 -1.75 5.47 8.39
CA GLN A 22 -0.67 6.29 7.88
C GLN A 22 0.66 5.53 7.84
N GLU A 23 0.96 4.75 8.84
CA GLU A 23 2.17 3.92 8.87
C GLU A 23 2.11 2.81 7.82
N LEU A 24 0.96 2.18 7.65
CA LEU A 24 0.76 1.19 6.60
C LEU A 24 0.97 1.81 5.21
N ARG A 25 0.46 3.02 5.00
CA ARG A 25 0.69 3.73 3.73
C ARG A 25 2.17 3.98 3.50
N ARG A 26 2.91 4.41 4.52
CA ARG A 26 4.37 4.60 4.39
C ARG A 26 5.07 3.31 3.98
N THR A 27 4.67 2.19 4.57
CA THR A 27 5.23 0.88 4.22
C THR A 27 4.95 0.54 2.76
N GLN A 28 3.71 0.75 2.30
CA GLN A 28 3.35 0.50 0.91
C GLN A 28 4.11 1.43 -0.03
N GLN A 29 4.19 2.72 0.31
CA GLN A 29 4.97 3.69 -0.46
C GLN A 29 6.44 3.28 -0.57
N GLN A 30 7.01 2.81 0.52
CA GLN A 30 8.40 2.38 0.56
C GLN A 30 8.61 1.14 -0.32
N ASN A 31 7.72 0.16 -0.27
CA ASN A 31 7.79 -1.02 -1.12
C ASN A 31 7.78 -0.64 -2.60
N ILE A 32 6.85 0.22 -2.99
CA ILE A 32 6.77 0.70 -4.38
C ILE A 32 8.03 1.48 -4.75
N ARG A 33 8.50 2.34 -3.87
CA ARG A 33 9.72 3.12 -4.08
C ARG A 33 10.93 2.21 -4.31
N MET A 34 11.01 1.13 -3.56
CA MET A 34 12.08 0.13 -3.69
C MET A 34 11.84 -0.83 -4.85
N GLN A 35 10.76 -0.67 -5.59
CA GLN A 35 10.37 -1.52 -6.71
C GLN A 35 10.26 -2.99 -6.29
N ARG A 36 9.60 -3.21 -5.15
CA ARG A 36 9.44 -4.53 -4.54
C ARG A 36 7.97 -4.86 -4.30
N ASN A 37 7.65 -6.14 -4.48
CA ASN A 37 6.40 -6.72 -4.03
C ASN A 37 6.35 -6.73 -2.49
N PRO A 38 5.17 -6.85 -1.87
CA PRO A 38 5.07 -6.90 -0.41
C PRO A 38 5.89 -8.01 0.23
N ASP A 39 6.11 -9.13 -0.47
CA ASP A 39 6.91 -10.24 0.03
C ASP A 39 8.42 -9.98 -0.03
N GLY A 40 8.84 -8.84 -0.52
CA GLY A 40 10.24 -8.45 -0.63
C GLY A 40 10.90 -8.79 -1.95
N SER A 41 10.25 -9.58 -2.81
CA SER A 41 10.78 -9.88 -4.14
C SER A 41 10.75 -8.64 -5.03
N SER A 42 11.72 -8.52 -5.92
CA SER A 42 11.79 -7.39 -6.84
C SER A 42 10.68 -7.44 -7.87
N TYR A 43 10.18 -6.27 -8.27
CA TYR A 43 9.27 -6.18 -9.40
C TYR A 43 9.95 -6.69 -10.66
N GLU A 44 9.16 -7.32 -11.52
CA GLU A 44 9.62 -7.66 -12.85
C GLU A 44 9.98 -6.37 -13.59
N PRO A 45 11.17 -6.32 -14.25
CA PRO A 45 11.61 -5.12 -14.96
C PRO A 45 10.64 -4.71 -16.06
N ARG A 46 10.67 -3.44 -16.43
CA ARG A 46 9.92 -2.96 -17.59
C ARG A 46 10.36 -3.67 -18.86
N ARG A 47 9.41 -3.85 -19.76
CA ARG A 47 9.75 -4.31 -21.09
C ARG A 47 10.65 -3.28 -21.77
N VAL A 48 11.68 -3.77 -22.45
CA VAL A 48 12.56 -2.93 -23.24
C VAL A 48 11.81 -2.57 -24.52
N THR A 49 11.58 -1.29 -24.74
CA THR A 49 10.97 -0.76 -25.95
C THR A 49 11.98 0.13 -26.67
N ALA A 50 11.68 0.50 -27.92
CA ALA A 50 12.52 1.44 -28.64
C ALA A 50 12.67 2.75 -27.86
N ARG A 51 11.61 3.18 -27.18
CA ARG A 51 11.59 4.38 -26.37
C ARG A 51 12.48 4.26 -25.14
N SER A 52 12.44 3.13 -24.44
CA SER A 52 13.29 2.89 -23.28
C SER A 52 14.73 2.63 -23.67
N LYS A 53 14.98 1.99 -24.83
CA LYS A 53 16.34 1.82 -25.37
C LYS A 53 17.03 3.15 -25.62
N LYS A 54 16.27 4.16 -26.02
CA LYS A 54 16.79 5.51 -26.23
C LYS A 54 16.95 6.30 -24.92
N GLY A 55 16.70 5.66 -23.78
CA GLY A 55 16.85 6.27 -22.46
C GLY A 55 15.78 7.29 -22.11
N ARG A 56 14.65 7.30 -22.81
CA ARG A 56 13.56 8.25 -22.58
C ARG A 56 12.71 7.90 -21.36
N ILE A 57 12.66 6.62 -20.97
CA ILE A 57 11.92 6.17 -19.80
C ILE A 57 12.92 5.65 -18.79
N LYS A 58 13.36 6.53 -17.89
CA LYS A 58 14.33 6.21 -16.82
C LYS A 58 13.68 6.16 -15.46
N ARG A 59 12.43 6.65 -15.33
CA ARG A 59 11.75 6.71 -14.04
C ARG A 59 11.41 5.33 -13.53
N GLN A 60 11.41 5.21 -12.20
CA GLN A 60 10.88 4.05 -11.53
C GLN A 60 9.40 3.88 -11.86
N MET A 61 8.91 2.66 -11.78
CA MET A 61 7.50 2.38 -12.01
C MET A 61 6.66 2.88 -10.84
N PHE A 62 5.47 3.37 -11.15
CA PHE A 62 4.44 3.76 -10.18
C PHE A 62 4.80 4.94 -9.29
N THR A 63 5.69 5.83 -9.75
CA THR A 63 6.11 7.00 -8.96
C THR A 63 4.94 7.91 -8.58
N LYS A 64 3.96 8.05 -9.47
CA LYS A 64 2.77 8.87 -9.18
C LYS A 64 1.78 8.12 -8.31
N LEU A 65 1.61 6.82 -8.54
CA LEU A 65 0.63 6.02 -7.81
C LEU A 65 0.95 5.93 -6.32
N ARG A 66 2.21 5.97 -5.93
CA ARG A 66 2.59 5.90 -4.52
C ARG A 66 2.41 7.22 -3.77
N THR A 67 2.08 8.30 -4.45
CA THR A 67 1.92 9.60 -3.80
C THR A 67 0.61 9.66 -2.99
N THR A 68 0.56 10.59 -2.03
CA THR A 68 -0.63 10.77 -1.19
C THR A 68 -1.85 11.24 -1.98
N LYS A 69 -1.64 11.78 -3.16
CA LYS A 69 -2.75 12.14 -4.06
C LYS A 69 -3.55 10.92 -4.49
N TYR A 70 -2.89 9.82 -4.75
CA TYR A 70 -3.52 8.60 -5.28
C TYR A 70 -3.58 7.45 -4.29
N LEU A 71 -2.67 7.40 -3.34
CA LEU A 71 -2.66 6.36 -2.32
C LEU A 71 -3.20 6.96 -1.02
N LYS A 72 -4.43 6.58 -0.68
CA LYS A 72 -5.20 7.19 0.40
C LYS A 72 -5.32 6.26 1.59
N THR A 73 -5.54 6.85 2.74
CA THR A 73 -5.84 6.12 3.97
C THR A 73 -7.30 6.33 4.34
N ALA A 74 -7.86 5.33 5.02
CA ALA A 74 -9.15 5.44 5.67
C ALA A 74 -9.08 4.74 7.01
N ALA A 75 -9.77 5.27 8.00
CA ALA A 75 -9.76 4.71 9.33
C ALA A 75 -11.08 4.96 10.04
N SER A 76 -11.44 4.02 10.89
CA SER A 76 -12.57 4.13 11.82
C SER A 76 -12.11 3.64 13.18
N ALA A 77 -13.04 3.54 14.14
CA ALA A 77 -12.71 2.99 15.45
C ALA A 77 -12.24 1.52 15.37
N ASP A 78 -12.64 0.81 14.32
CA ASP A 78 -12.42 -0.64 14.22
C ASP A 78 -11.61 -1.05 13.00
N SER A 79 -11.19 -0.11 12.15
CA SER A 79 -10.49 -0.46 10.93
C SER A 79 -9.48 0.60 10.51
N ALA A 80 -8.44 0.15 9.81
CA ALA A 80 -7.47 0.99 9.14
C ALA A 80 -7.23 0.40 7.77
N SER A 81 -7.21 1.24 6.74
CA SER A 81 -7.02 0.77 5.38
C SER A 81 -6.19 1.74 4.56
N VAL A 82 -5.55 1.19 3.53
CA VAL A 82 -4.82 1.93 2.51
C VAL A 82 -5.40 1.50 1.16
N GLN A 83 -5.77 2.46 0.35
CA GLN A 83 -6.40 2.16 -0.93
C GLN A 83 -6.03 3.21 -1.97
N PHE A 84 -6.12 2.84 -3.22
CA PHE A 84 -5.92 3.79 -4.30
C PHE A 84 -7.19 4.60 -4.53
N GLU A 85 -7.01 5.89 -4.84
CA GLU A 85 -8.09 6.78 -5.19
C GLU A 85 -8.81 6.29 -6.45
N GLY A 86 -10.14 6.51 -6.54
CA GLY A 86 -10.99 5.91 -7.57
C GLY A 86 -10.51 6.09 -9.00
N LYS A 87 -9.93 7.26 -9.31
CA LYS A 87 -9.46 7.56 -10.67
C LYS A 87 -8.33 6.64 -11.13
N VAL A 88 -7.55 6.09 -10.21
CA VAL A 88 -6.40 5.24 -10.55
C VAL A 88 -6.58 3.78 -10.16
N GLN A 89 -7.74 3.41 -9.60
CA GLN A 89 -7.98 2.02 -9.17
C GLN A 89 -7.86 1.02 -10.31
N ARG A 90 -8.36 1.36 -11.49
CA ARG A 90 -8.26 0.47 -12.64
C ARG A 90 -6.80 0.18 -13.00
N ILE A 91 -5.99 1.22 -13.10
CA ILE A 91 -4.57 1.10 -13.46
C ILE A 91 -3.84 0.29 -12.39
N ALA A 92 -4.08 0.62 -11.12
CA ALA A 92 -3.45 -0.08 -10.01
C ALA A 92 -3.83 -1.57 -10.01
N ARG A 93 -5.08 -1.88 -10.25
CA ARG A 93 -5.58 -3.26 -10.30
C ARG A 93 -4.94 -4.05 -11.44
N VAL A 94 -4.84 -3.45 -12.62
CA VAL A 94 -4.23 -4.08 -13.79
C VAL A 94 -2.80 -4.51 -13.48
N HIS A 95 -2.02 -3.62 -12.89
CA HIS A 95 -0.63 -3.92 -12.54
C HIS A 95 -0.51 -4.86 -11.35
N HIS A 96 -1.36 -4.69 -10.35
CA HIS A 96 -1.32 -5.52 -9.14
C HIS A 96 -1.56 -6.99 -9.44
N TYR A 97 -2.48 -7.29 -10.32
CA TYR A 97 -2.85 -8.67 -10.66
C TYR A 97 -2.27 -9.16 -11.99
N GLY A 98 -1.58 -8.31 -12.72
CA GLY A 98 -1.02 -8.70 -14.02
C GLY A 98 -2.10 -8.98 -15.05
N LEU A 99 -3.01 -8.05 -15.23
CA LEU A 99 -4.14 -8.22 -16.12
C LEU A 99 -3.86 -7.67 -17.52
N ARG A 100 -4.73 -8.00 -18.46
CA ARG A 100 -4.71 -7.41 -19.78
C ARG A 100 -5.37 -6.04 -19.76
N ASP A 101 -4.78 -5.09 -20.45
CA ASP A 101 -5.40 -3.78 -20.67
C ASP A 101 -4.72 -3.10 -21.86
N ARG A 102 -5.33 -2.05 -22.35
CA ARG A 102 -4.76 -1.25 -23.43
C ARG A 102 -3.64 -0.37 -22.90
N VAL A 103 -2.57 -0.23 -23.68
CA VAL A 103 -1.44 0.66 -23.33
C VAL A 103 -1.84 2.13 -23.41
N SER A 104 -2.84 2.44 -24.25
CA SER A 104 -3.42 3.76 -24.39
C SER A 104 -4.83 3.62 -24.93
N ARG A 105 -5.59 4.73 -24.98
CA ARG A 105 -6.99 4.71 -25.42
C ARG A 105 -7.20 4.01 -26.76
N LYS A 106 -6.26 4.20 -27.71
CA LYS A 106 -6.32 3.60 -29.05
C LYS A 106 -5.18 2.59 -29.28
N GLY A 107 -4.44 2.28 -28.24
CA GLY A 107 -3.31 1.37 -28.36
C GLY A 107 -3.71 -0.10 -28.31
N PRO A 108 -2.73 -0.97 -28.53
CA PRO A 108 -2.97 -2.41 -28.45
C PRO A 108 -3.24 -2.85 -27.03
N GLU A 109 -3.95 -3.95 -26.88
CA GLU A 109 -4.14 -4.62 -25.62
C GLU A 109 -2.93 -5.50 -25.32
N VAL A 110 -2.38 -5.38 -24.12
CA VAL A 110 -1.24 -6.19 -23.67
C VAL A 110 -1.51 -6.79 -22.32
N ARG A 111 -0.84 -7.88 -22.01
CA ARG A 111 -0.86 -8.46 -20.69
C ARG A 111 0.31 -7.88 -19.90
N TYR A 112 -0.02 -7.23 -18.77
CA TYR A 112 0.98 -6.66 -17.90
C TYR A 112 1.54 -7.71 -16.95
N ALA A 113 2.80 -7.54 -16.53
CA ALA A 113 3.37 -8.35 -15.48
C ALA A 113 2.67 -8.07 -14.16
N GLU A 114 2.56 -9.09 -13.32
CA GLU A 114 2.04 -8.92 -11.97
C GLU A 114 3.10 -8.23 -11.12
N ARG A 115 2.76 -7.04 -10.63
CA ARG A 115 3.59 -6.27 -9.70
C ARG A 115 2.68 -5.84 -8.57
N ARG A 116 2.80 -6.47 -7.42
CA ARG A 116 1.88 -6.22 -6.32
C ARG A 116 2.19 -4.89 -5.66
N LEU A 117 1.22 -4.00 -5.72
CA LEU A 117 1.36 -2.64 -5.22
C LEU A 117 1.04 -2.54 -3.73
N LEU A 118 0.08 -3.32 -3.27
CA LEU A 118 -0.36 -3.34 -1.88
C LEU A 118 -0.32 -4.75 -1.34
N GLY A 119 0.02 -4.86 -0.07
CA GLY A 119 -0.03 -6.13 0.62
C GLY A 119 0.60 -6.04 2.00
N ILE A 120 0.25 -7.00 2.85
CA ILE A 120 0.76 -7.10 4.21
C ILE A 120 1.45 -8.44 4.32
N ALA A 121 2.79 -8.42 4.33
CA ALA A 121 3.59 -9.62 4.54
C ALA A 121 3.69 -9.94 6.03
N GLU A 122 4.26 -11.07 6.35
CA GLU A 122 4.39 -11.54 7.72
C GLU A 122 5.12 -10.53 8.61
N LYS A 123 6.16 -9.92 8.09
CA LYS A 123 6.93 -8.93 8.84
C LYS A 123 6.08 -7.68 9.17
N GLU A 124 5.23 -7.24 8.25
CA GLU A 124 4.32 -6.12 8.50
C GLU A 124 3.22 -6.51 9.49
N GLN A 125 2.75 -7.76 9.44
CA GLN A 125 1.79 -8.26 10.43
C GLN A 125 2.36 -8.21 11.83
N SER A 126 3.60 -8.63 12.01
CA SER A 126 4.30 -8.55 13.30
C SER A 126 4.45 -7.11 13.77
N PHE A 127 4.85 -6.21 12.87
CA PHE A 127 4.98 -4.79 13.15
C PHE A 127 3.65 -4.19 13.62
N ILE A 128 2.55 -4.51 12.93
CA ILE A 128 1.22 -4.04 13.28
C ILE A 128 0.84 -4.52 14.67
N PHE A 129 1.07 -5.79 14.95
CA PHE A 129 0.75 -6.40 16.25
C PHE A 129 1.50 -5.69 17.36
N TYR A 130 2.81 -5.52 17.23
CA TYR A 130 3.62 -4.86 18.25
C TYR A 130 3.25 -3.39 18.42
N THR A 131 2.92 -2.71 17.34
CA THR A 131 2.48 -1.32 17.38
C THR A 131 1.18 -1.19 18.18
N LEU A 132 0.20 -2.06 17.92
CA LEU A 132 -1.06 -2.06 18.65
C LEU A 132 -0.86 -2.36 20.13
N ILE A 133 -0.02 -3.33 20.45
CA ILE A 133 0.28 -3.67 21.85
C ILE A 133 0.92 -2.46 22.56
N SER A 134 1.88 -1.80 21.92
CA SER A 134 2.55 -0.62 22.47
C SER A 134 1.55 0.49 22.77
N TRP A 135 0.66 0.79 21.83
CA TRP A 135 -0.35 1.84 22.01
C TRP A 135 -1.35 1.48 23.11
N LEU A 136 -1.75 0.23 23.20
CA LEU A 136 -2.64 -0.22 24.27
C LEU A 136 -2.00 -0.08 25.64
N GLN A 137 -0.71 -0.34 25.76
CA GLN A 137 0.02 -0.15 27.00
C GLN A 137 0.10 1.31 27.41
N GLU A 138 0.30 2.20 26.44
CA GLU A 138 0.37 3.65 26.70
C GLU A 138 -0.97 4.28 26.99
N LYS A 139 -2.01 3.90 26.23
CA LYS A 139 -3.30 4.59 26.21
C LYS A 139 -4.43 3.81 26.86
N GLY A 140 -4.28 2.49 26.96
CA GLY A 140 -5.34 1.62 27.44
C GLY A 140 -5.24 1.24 28.90
N GLY A 141 -4.27 1.77 29.63
CA GLY A 141 -4.10 1.49 31.04
C GLY A 141 -3.52 0.10 31.35
N LEU A 142 -2.85 -0.52 30.39
CA LEU A 142 -2.20 -1.82 30.61
C LEU A 142 -0.86 -1.71 31.33
N HIS A 143 -0.25 -0.54 31.30
CA HIS A 143 0.99 -0.27 32.03
C HIS A 143 0.69 0.10 33.47
N LYS A 144 1.61 -0.12 34.31
CA LYS A 144 1.47 0.19 35.74
C LYS A 144 2.41 1.28 36.13
#